data_83094242c8842a35c410cf653745a668
#
_entry.id   83094242c8842a35c410cf653745a668
#
_cell.length_a   1.000
_cell.length_b   1.000
_cell.length_c   1.000
_cell.angle_alpha   90.00
_cell.angle_beta   90.00
_cell.angle_gamma   90.00
#
_symmetry.space_group_name_H-M   'P 1'
#
loop_
_entity.id
_entity.type
_entity.pdbx_description
1 polymer ?
#
loop_
_entity_poly.entity_id
_entity_poly.type
_entity_poly.pdbx_seq_one_letter_code
_entity_poly.pdbx_strand_id
1 'polypeptide(L)'
;MRATKIFLVTALGLTMSVGALAQTKSSEHTRYKWKDAQNNVHYDDTLPEAALQFGYDLVNKNGMVIKHVDRARTPEELAADREAAARLAADKHAAEDKAQHDQQMLAAYPNEQDLTRNQQAQLDSLDQEVHATQLSLDSQEKSLASMLGRAAELERTGKPVPPALQQQIETQRTVVAKQKDFIIGKQKERAETVQRFSDELAHYRDLRAAQTRK
;
A
#
# COMPACT_ATOMS: atom_id res chain seq x y z
N MET A 1 -40.06 -24.23 34.76
CA MET A 1 -41.26 -23.93 35.58
C MET A 1 -41.89 -22.65 35.06
N ARG A 2 -43.18 -22.76 34.62
CA ARG A 2 -44.22 -21.69 34.52
C ARG A 2 -43.94 -20.57 33.45
N ALA A 3 -44.87 -20.21 32.59
CA ALA A 3 -46.20 -20.71 32.23
C ALA A 3 -46.63 -19.96 30.96
N THR A 4 -47.22 -20.70 30.10
CA THR A 4 -48.07 -20.37 28.96
C THR A 4 -49.09 -19.29 29.28
N LYS A 5 -49.32 -18.32 28.38
CA LYS A 5 -50.65 -17.70 28.20
C LYS A 5 -50.95 -17.53 26.71
N ILE A 6 -51.77 -18.42 26.27
CA ILE A 6 -52.57 -18.39 25.03
C ILE A 6 -53.66 -17.33 25.25
N PHE A 7 -53.78 -16.37 24.32
CA PHE A 7 -55.00 -15.61 24.15
C PHE A 7 -55.55 -15.84 22.75
N LEU A 8 -56.59 -16.60 22.74
CA LEU A 8 -57.51 -16.85 21.61
C LEU A 8 -58.52 -15.70 21.61
N VAL A 9 -58.58 -14.91 20.53
CA VAL A 9 -59.73 -14.02 20.25
C VAL A 9 -60.24 -14.27 18.85
N THR A 10 -61.43 -14.73 18.81
CA THR A 10 -62.28 -15.11 17.68
C THR A 10 -62.68 -13.91 16.83
N ALA A 11 -62.68 -14.12 15.52
CA ALA A 11 -63.59 -13.78 14.44
C ALA A 11 -64.46 -12.53 14.57
N LEU A 12 -64.39 -11.69 13.55
CA LEU A 12 -65.64 -11.27 12.84
C LEU A 12 -65.22 -10.80 11.42
N GLY A 13 -65.72 -11.48 10.42
CA GLY A 13 -65.50 -11.15 9.02
C GLY A 13 -66.22 -9.87 8.62
N LEU A 14 -65.47 -9.00 7.91
CA LEU A 14 -66.11 -7.95 7.10
C LEU A 14 -65.43 -8.00 5.73
N THR A 15 -66.12 -8.62 4.79
CA THR A 15 -65.81 -8.67 3.36
C THR A 15 -65.98 -7.28 2.77
N MET A 16 -64.88 -6.49 2.72
CA MET A 16 -64.83 -5.33 1.82
C MET A 16 -64.32 -5.78 0.46
N SER A 17 -65.22 -5.81 -0.51
CA SER A 17 -64.91 -5.91 -1.92
C SER A 17 -64.13 -4.67 -2.35
N VAL A 18 -62.82 -4.79 -2.36
CA VAL A 18 -61.92 -3.81 -3.00
C VAL A 18 -62.01 -4.06 -4.50
N GLY A 19 -62.83 -3.22 -5.18
CA GLY A 19 -62.78 -3.15 -6.63
C GLY A 19 -61.36 -2.86 -7.11
N ALA A 20 -60.74 -3.85 -7.75
CA ALA A 20 -59.50 -3.67 -8.45
C ALA A 20 -59.71 -2.71 -9.62
N LEU A 21 -59.46 -1.42 -9.41
CA LEU A 21 -59.21 -0.50 -10.51
C LEU A 21 -57.91 -0.98 -11.18
N ALA A 22 -58.06 -1.80 -12.22
CA ALA A 22 -57.04 -2.07 -13.17
C ALA A 22 -56.60 -0.72 -13.78
N GLN A 23 -55.58 -0.09 -13.21
CA GLN A 23 -54.81 0.96 -13.91
C GLN A 23 -54.18 0.29 -15.12
N THR A 24 -54.86 0.40 -16.25
CA THR A 24 -54.24 0.22 -17.56
C THR A 24 -53.09 1.25 -17.64
N LYS A 25 -51.86 0.85 -17.28
CA LYS A 25 -50.65 1.55 -17.74
C LYS A 25 -50.79 1.58 -19.26
N SER A 26 -51.22 2.72 -19.80
CA SER A 26 -51.05 2.97 -21.22
C SER A 26 -49.56 2.80 -21.49
N SER A 27 -49.21 1.77 -22.23
CA SER A 27 -47.84 1.62 -22.73
C SER A 27 -47.61 2.85 -23.61
N GLU A 28 -46.95 3.88 -23.02
CA GLU A 28 -46.43 4.97 -23.85
C GLU A 28 -45.52 4.33 -24.85
N HIS A 29 -45.91 4.40 -26.12
CA HIS A 29 -45.10 3.88 -27.23
C HIS A 29 -43.85 4.72 -27.28
N THR A 30 -42.76 4.22 -26.68
CA THR A 30 -41.43 4.84 -26.74
C THR A 30 -40.68 4.26 -27.91
N ARG A 31 -40.00 5.12 -28.65
CA ARG A 31 -39.13 4.76 -29.75
C ARG A 31 -37.68 5.09 -29.44
N TYR A 32 -36.81 4.34 -30.07
CA TYR A 32 -35.34 4.56 -30.01
C TYR A 32 -34.96 5.42 -31.21
N LYS A 33 -34.43 6.65 -30.94
CA LYS A 33 -33.89 7.54 -31.94
C LYS A 33 -32.36 7.49 -31.80
N TRP A 34 -31.65 7.16 -32.87
CA TRP A 34 -30.21 7.10 -32.88
C TRP A 34 -29.65 7.57 -34.21
N LYS A 35 -28.34 7.83 -34.28
CA LYS A 35 -27.63 8.23 -35.49
C LYS A 35 -26.60 7.19 -35.84
N ASP A 36 -26.48 6.84 -37.10
CA ASP A 36 -25.45 5.96 -37.61
C ASP A 36 -24.12 6.71 -37.85
N ALA A 37 -23.09 5.98 -38.34
CA ALA A 37 -21.77 6.54 -38.64
C ALA A 37 -21.80 7.61 -39.72
N GLN A 38 -22.82 7.62 -40.57
CA GLN A 38 -23.07 8.59 -41.66
C GLN A 38 -23.91 9.79 -41.17
N ASN A 39 -24.24 9.84 -39.86
CA ASN A 39 -25.08 10.86 -39.25
C ASN A 39 -26.54 10.82 -39.71
N ASN A 40 -27.03 9.71 -40.28
CA ASN A 40 -28.45 9.51 -40.59
C ASN A 40 -29.21 9.21 -39.31
N VAL A 41 -30.39 9.79 -39.18
CA VAL A 41 -31.28 9.58 -38.00
C VAL A 41 -32.18 8.42 -38.24
N HIS A 42 -32.22 7.46 -37.31
CA HIS A 42 -33.04 6.27 -37.31
C HIS A 42 -34.06 6.35 -36.15
N TYR A 43 -35.25 5.77 -36.38
CA TYR A 43 -36.31 5.62 -35.39
C TYR A 43 -36.79 4.19 -35.39
N ASP A 44 -36.55 3.45 -34.31
CA ASP A 44 -36.88 2.04 -34.17
C ASP A 44 -37.76 1.82 -32.96
N ASP A 45 -38.69 0.86 -33.07
CA ASP A 45 -39.55 0.46 -31.94
C ASP A 45 -38.83 -0.53 -31.01
N THR A 46 -37.75 -1.14 -31.47
CA THR A 46 -36.85 -2.01 -30.70
C THR A 46 -35.42 -1.47 -30.77
N LEU A 47 -34.65 -1.62 -29.69
CA LEU A 47 -33.29 -1.15 -29.64
C LEU A 47 -32.38 -2.01 -30.54
N PRO A 48 -31.85 -1.51 -31.68
CA PRO A 48 -30.91 -2.25 -32.50
C PRO A 48 -29.53 -2.25 -31.85
N GLU A 49 -28.76 -3.32 -32.08
CA GLU A 49 -27.41 -3.46 -31.55
C GLU A 49 -26.47 -2.32 -31.99
N ALA A 50 -26.66 -1.84 -33.23
CA ALA A 50 -25.92 -0.70 -33.78
C ALA A 50 -26.11 0.58 -32.95
N ALA A 51 -27.30 0.83 -32.41
CA ALA A 51 -27.57 2.02 -31.60
C ALA A 51 -26.74 2.05 -30.30
N LEU A 52 -26.34 0.91 -29.75
CA LEU A 52 -25.49 0.82 -28.58
C LEU A 52 -24.07 1.40 -28.84
N GLN A 53 -23.59 1.33 -30.07
CA GLN A 53 -22.27 1.83 -30.47
C GLN A 53 -22.24 3.35 -30.62
N PHE A 54 -23.40 3.96 -30.97
CA PHE A 54 -23.49 5.40 -31.24
C PHE A 54 -24.21 6.20 -30.17
N GLY A 55 -24.89 5.52 -29.22
CA GLY A 55 -25.81 6.14 -28.28
C GLY A 55 -27.19 6.36 -28.89
N TYR A 56 -28.20 6.54 -28.05
CA TYR A 56 -29.58 6.71 -28.51
C TYR A 56 -30.40 7.53 -27.53
N ASP A 57 -31.47 8.12 -28.06
CA ASP A 57 -32.49 8.80 -27.29
C ASP A 57 -33.74 7.92 -27.23
N LEU A 58 -34.34 7.77 -26.06
CA LEU A 58 -35.74 7.33 -25.96
C LEU A 58 -36.62 8.53 -26.20
N VAL A 59 -37.52 8.40 -27.18
CA VAL A 59 -38.49 9.46 -27.54
C VAL A 59 -39.92 8.98 -27.35
N ASN A 60 -40.78 9.88 -26.95
CA ASN A 60 -42.22 9.59 -26.87
C ASN A 60 -42.89 9.68 -28.27
N LYS A 61 -44.18 9.39 -28.33
CA LYS A 61 -44.98 9.47 -29.57
C LYS A 61 -44.98 10.84 -30.25
N ASN A 62 -44.64 11.89 -29.51
CA ASN A 62 -44.56 13.27 -30.01
C ASN A 62 -43.11 13.64 -30.44
N GLY A 63 -42.17 12.72 -30.40
CA GLY A 63 -40.79 12.95 -30.76
C GLY A 63 -39.92 13.65 -29.69
N MET A 64 -40.47 13.89 -28.48
CA MET A 64 -39.70 14.49 -27.38
C MET A 64 -38.83 13.44 -26.72
N VAL A 65 -37.57 13.84 -26.46
CA VAL A 65 -36.61 12.99 -25.76
C VAL A 65 -37.00 12.83 -24.29
N ILE A 66 -37.24 11.58 -23.89
CA ILE A 66 -37.53 11.19 -22.51
C ILE A 66 -36.23 10.91 -21.76
N LYS A 67 -35.30 10.25 -22.46
CA LYS A 67 -34.02 9.84 -21.89
C LYS A 67 -32.95 9.76 -22.97
N HIS A 68 -31.79 10.29 -22.68
CA HIS A 68 -30.57 10.11 -23.48
C HIS A 68 -29.72 8.96 -22.90
N VAL A 69 -29.17 8.12 -23.76
CA VAL A 69 -28.23 7.06 -23.40
C VAL A 69 -27.00 7.21 -24.29
N ASP A 70 -25.88 7.48 -23.64
CA ASP A 70 -24.60 7.59 -24.33
C ASP A 70 -24.20 6.26 -24.99
N ARG A 71 -23.31 6.33 -25.96
CA ARG A 71 -22.75 5.15 -26.60
C ARG A 71 -22.06 4.22 -25.60
N ALA A 72 -22.07 2.96 -25.88
CA ALA A 72 -21.23 2.00 -25.14
C ALA A 72 -19.74 2.40 -25.26
N ARG A 73 -19.05 2.39 -24.13
CA ARG A 73 -17.61 2.65 -24.10
C ARG A 73 -16.85 1.50 -24.74
N THR A 74 -15.79 1.82 -25.46
CA THR A 74 -14.94 0.78 -26.05
C THR A 74 -14.17 0.03 -24.95
N PRO A 75 -13.67 -1.19 -25.22
CA PRO A 75 -12.83 -1.92 -24.29
C PRO A 75 -11.60 -1.11 -23.83
N GLU A 76 -11.02 -0.31 -24.74
CA GLU A 76 -9.87 0.56 -24.47
C GLU A 76 -10.27 1.70 -23.53
N GLU A 77 -11.41 2.35 -23.75
CA GLU A 77 -11.93 3.39 -22.86
C GLU A 77 -12.24 2.84 -21.46
N LEU A 78 -12.85 1.65 -21.41
CA LEU A 78 -13.10 0.98 -20.12
C LEU A 78 -11.80 0.59 -19.39
N ALA A 79 -10.77 0.19 -20.14
CA ALA A 79 -9.44 -0.10 -19.58
C ALA A 79 -8.79 1.18 -19.03
N ALA A 80 -8.83 2.27 -19.79
CA ALA A 80 -8.32 3.57 -19.37
C ALA A 80 -9.04 4.12 -18.14
N ASP A 81 -10.37 4.01 -18.09
CA ASP A 81 -11.16 4.42 -16.93
C ASP A 81 -10.81 3.60 -15.67
N ARG A 82 -10.62 2.27 -15.84
CA ARG A 82 -10.20 1.40 -14.72
C ARG A 82 -8.81 1.78 -14.23
N GLU A 83 -7.90 2.05 -15.13
CA GLU A 83 -6.54 2.48 -14.76
C GLU A 83 -6.57 3.84 -14.06
N ALA A 84 -7.32 4.81 -14.58
CA ALA A 84 -7.48 6.11 -13.94
C ALA A 84 -8.13 6.00 -12.55
N ALA A 85 -9.16 5.17 -12.42
CA ALA A 85 -9.80 4.90 -11.13
C ALA A 85 -8.84 4.21 -10.15
N ALA A 86 -8.03 3.25 -10.62
CA ALA A 86 -7.05 2.58 -9.81
C ALA A 86 -5.94 3.53 -9.32
N ARG A 87 -5.44 4.42 -10.19
CA ARG A 87 -4.48 5.47 -9.82
C ARG A 87 -5.06 6.41 -8.76
N LEU A 88 -6.27 6.91 -8.98
CA LEU A 88 -6.94 7.79 -8.02
C LEU A 88 -7.15 7.11 -6.65
N ALA A 89 -7.53 5.83 -6.66
CA ALA A 89 -7.66 5.04 -5.44
C ALA A 89 -6.32 4.85 -4.72
N ALA A 90 -5.24 4.58 -5.46
CA ALA A 90 -3.89 4.45 -4.92
C ALA A 90 -3.39 5.78 -4.32
N ASP A 91 -3.59 6.90 -5.01
CA ASP A 91 -3.20 8.23 -4.52
C ASP A 91 -3.96 8.60 -3.24
N LYS A 92 -5.27 8.29 -3.21
CA LYS A 92 -6.10 8.50 -2.02
C LYS A 92 -5.60 7.67 -0.84
N HIS A 93 -5.31 6.40 -1.07
CA HIS A 93 -4.80 5.50 -0.03
C HIS A 93 -3.44 5.99 0.49
N ALA A 94 -2.53 6.37 -0.40
CA ALA A 94 -1.23 6.92 -0.02
C ALA A 94 -1.36 8.21 0.82
N ALA A 95 -2.32 9.08 0.49
CA ALA A 95 -2.60 10.29 1.25
C ALA A 95 -3.18 9.98 2.65
N GLU A 96 -4.07 8.98 2.74
CA GLU A 96 -4.64 8.51 4.01
C GLU A 96 -3.57 7.88 4.89
N ASP A 97 -2.71 7.01 4.34
CA ASP A 97 -1.59 6.39 5.05
C ASP A 97 -0.61 7.43 5.59
N LYS A 98 -0.27 8.43 4.76
CA LYS A 98 0.57 9.54 5.19
C LYS A 98 -0.07 10.32 6.34
N ALA A 99 -1.34 10.67 6.22
CA ALA A 99 -2.05 11.40 7.27
C ALA A 99 -2.12 10.59 8.58
N GLN A 100 -2.34 9.29 8.48
CA GLN A 100 -2.32 8.39 9.63
C GLN A 100 -0.93 8.31 10.28
N HIS A 101 0.12 8.17 9.47
CA HIS A 101 1.50 8.18 9.95
C HIS A 101 1.85 9.49 10.66
N ASP A 102 1.47 10.63 10.08
CA ASP A 102 1.68 11.96 10.66
C ASP A 102 0.98 12.10 12.04
N GLN A 103 -0.26 11.60 12.15
CA GLN A 103 -0.99 11.58 13.41
C GLN A 103 -0.31 10.68 14.46
N GLN A 104 0.15 9.50 14.05
CA GLN A 104 0.88 8.59 14.93
C GLN A 104 2.19 9.20 15.43
N MET A 105 2.94 9.86 14.56
CA MET A 105 4.17 10.57 14.92
C MET A 105 3.91 11.65 15.98
N LEU A 106 2.89 12.49 15.75
CA LEU A 106 2.52 13.56 16.70
C LEU A 106 2.00 13.02 18.04
N ALA A 107 1.34 11.87 18.02
CA ALA A 107 0.86 11.19 19.24
C ALA A 107 2.00 10.51 20.00
N ALA A 108 2.94 9.88 19.29
CA ALA A 108 4.08 9.19 19.89
C ALA A 108 5.09 10.16 20.50
N TYR A 109 5.27 11.34 19.89
CA TYR A 109 6.24 12.33 20.32
C TYR A 109 5.55 13.66 20.67
N PRO A 110 5.18 13.87 21.95
CA PRO A 110 4.54 15.10 22.40
C PRO A 110 5.38 16.36 22.16
N ASN A 111 6.70 16.22 22.11
CA ASN A 111 7.65 17.30 21.86
C ASN A 111 8.85 16.82 21.03
N GLU A 112 9.60 17.75 20.46
CA GLU A 112 10.78 17.47 19.62
C GLU A 112 11.89 16.73 20.40
N GLN A 113 12.00 17.01 21.70
CA GLN A 113 13.04 16.37 22.52
C GLN A 113 12.80 14.86 22.69
N ASP A 114 11.54 14.42 22.75
CA ASP A 114 11.24 13.00 22.85
C ASP A 114 11.57 12.27 21.54
N LEU A 115 11.27 12.90 20.39
CA LEU A 115 11.67 12.38 19.08
C LEU A 115 13.21 12.27 18.97
N THR A 116 13.92 13.35 19.23
CA THR A 116 15.39 13.37 19.13
C THR A 116 16.06 12.41 20.11
N ARG A 117 15.51 12.25 21.32
CA ARG A 117 16.01 11.27 22.30
C ARG A 117 15.83 9.84 21.78
N ASN A 118 14.69 9.52 21.18
CA ASN A 118 14.45 8.22 20.59
C ASN A 118 15.42 7.95 19.41
N GLN A 119 15.58 8.94 18.54
CA GLN A 119 16.51 8.86 17.41
C GLN A 119 17.96 8.65 17.88
N GLN A 120 18.39 9.40 18.91
CA GLN A 120 19.72 9.24 19.48
C GLN A 120 19.92 7.84 20.07
N ALA A 121 18.94 7.31 20.79
CA ALA A 121 19.03 5.96 21.34
C ALA A 121 19.19 4.87 20.26
N GLN A 122 18.57 5.06 19.09
CA GLN A 122 18.76 4.15 17.96
C GLN A 122 20.17 4.25 17.37
N LEU A 123 20.71 5.47 17.23
CA LEU A 123 22.11 5.66 16.77
C LEU A 123 23.09 5.08 17.76
N ASP A 124 22.89 5.30 19.06
CA ASP A 124 23.74 4.74 20.10
C ASP A 124 23.75 3.21 20.08
N SER A 125 22.62 2.57 19.77
CA SER A 125 22.54 1.12 19.60
C SER A 125 23.38 0.63 18.42
N LEU A 126 23.31 1.32 17.26
CA LEU A 126 24.17 1.02 16.11
C LEU A 126 25.65 1.21 16.42
N ASP A 127 26.01 2.29 17.12
CA ASP A 127 27.37 2.56 17.53
C ASP A 127 27.89 1.49 18.51
N GLN A 128 27.06 0.99 19.43
CA GLN A 128 27.42 -0.10 20.32
C GLN A 128 27.65 -1.41 19.57
N GLU A 129 26.83 -1.75 18.55
CA GLU A 129 27.03 -2.94 17.72
C GLU A 129 28.37 -2.86 16.95
N VAL A 130 28.67 -1.71 16.36
CA VAL A 130 29.95 -1.46 15.66
C VAL A 130 31.11 -1.60 16.63
N HIS A 131 31.02 -0.97 17.80
CA HIS A 131 32.09 -1.02 18.80
C HIS A 131 32.35 -2.45 19.32
N ALA A 132 31.31 -3.21 19.63
CA ALA A 132 31.44 -4.59 20.05
C ALA A 132 32.09 -5.47 18.97
N THR A 133 31.68 -5.27 17.72
CA THR A 133 32.27 -5.99 16.58
C THR A 133 33.72 -5.59 16.34
N GLN A 134 34.07 -4.31 16.53
CA GLN A 134 35.46 -3.83 16.42
C GLN A 134 36.39 -4.49 17.45
N LEU A 135 35.91 -4.61 18.71
CA LEU A 135 36.68 -5.31 19.76
C LEU A 135 36.88 -6.80 19.41
N SER A 136 35.82 -7.43 18.88
CA SER A 136 35.97 -8.81 18.40
C SER A 136 36.92 -8.92 17.22
N LEU A 137 36.83 -8.02 16.24
CA LEU A 137 37.74 -7.99 15.08
C LEU A 137 39.19 -7.87 15.50
N ASP A 138 39.50 -6.97 16.42
CA ASP A 138 40.88 -6.79 16.95
C ASP A 138 41.41 -8.10 17.55
N SER A 139 40.60 -8.84 18.28
CA SER A 139 40.94 -10.14 18.83
C SER A 139 41.19 -11.18 17.73
N GLN A 140 40.34 -11.22 16.72
CA GLN A 140 40.46 -12.17 15.60
C GLN A 140 41.67 -11.86 14.72
N GLU A 141 42.01 -10.58 14.50
CA GLU A 141 43.21 -10.15 13.78
C GLU A 141 44.51 -10.53 14.52
N LYS A 142 44.54 -10.37 15.85
CA LYS A 142 45.66 -10.83 16.67
C LYS A 142 45.81 -12.35 16.58
N SER A 143 44.72 -13.11 16.62
CA SER A 143 44.75 -14.55 16.43
C SER A 143 45.28 -14.94 15.05
N LEU A 144 44.80 -14.28 13.99
CA LEU A 144 45.30 -14.50 12.62
C LEU A 144 46.79 -14.18 12.50
N ALA A 145 47.23 -13.06 13.05
CA ALA A 145 48.65 -12.66 13.05
C ALA A 145 49.51 -13.71 13.76
N SER A 146 49.08 -14.26 14.89
CA SER A 146 49.79 -15.33 15.58
C SER A 146 49.90 -16.62 14.74
N MET A 147 48.79 -17.03 14.06
CA MET A 147 48.80 -18.19 13.17
C MET A 147 49.75 -17.99 11.98
N LEU A 148 49.73 -16.82 11.36
CA LEU A 148 50.61 -16.45 10.25
C LEU A 148 52.09 -16.41 10.71
N GLY A 149 52.36 -15.87 11.89
CA GLY A 149 53.71 -15.89 12.47
C GLY A 149 54.23 -17.32 12.68
N ARG A 150 53.41 -18.24 13.15
CA ARG A 150 53.77 -19.67 13.29
C ARG A 150 54.04 -20.31 11.94
N ALA A 151 53.26 -20.04 10.93
CA ALA A 151 53.45 -20.56 9.58
C ALA A 151 54.80 -20.04 9.00
N ALA A 152 55.06 -18.74 9.10
CA ALA A 152 56.30 -18.11 8.64
C ALA A 152 57.55 -18.68 9.34
N GLU A 153 57.48 -18.98 10.65
CA GLU A 153 58.60 -19.59 11.36
C GLU A 153 58.90 -21.03 10.90
N LEU A 154 57.85 -21.81 10.60
CA LEU A 154 58.01 -23.14 10.01
C LEU A 154 58.72 -23.07 8.65
N GLU A 155 58.28 -22.19 7.78
CA GLU A 155 58.88 -21.94 6.46
C GLU A 155 60.33 -21.50 6.58
N ARG A 156 60.63 -20.58 7.50
CA ARG A 156 62.01 -20.11 7.75
C ARG A 156 62.95 -21.23 8.20
N THR A 157 62.44 -22.22 8.92
CA THR A 157 63.18 -23.40 9.38
C THR A 157 63.20 -24.54 8.36
N GLY A 158 62.65 -24.34 7.14
CA GLY A 158 62.60 -25.35 6.08
C GLY A 158 61.57 -26.46 6.33
N LYS A 159 60.63 -26.27 7.27
CA LYS A 159 59.58 -27.24 7.58
C LYS A 159 58.32 -26.88 6.82
N PRO A 160 57.56 -27.88 6.28
CA PRO A 160 56.30 -27.60 5.63
C PRO A 160 55.24 -27.13 6.66
N VAL A 161 54.39 -26.18 6.26
CA VAL A 161 53.25 -25.73 7.08
C VAL A 161 52.20 -26.86 7.11
N PRO A 162 51.80 -27.33 8.31
CA PRO A 162 50.84 -28.41 8.41
C PRO A 162 49.47 -28.04 7.76
N PRO A 163 48.82 -28.93 7.03
CA PRO A 163 47.52 -28.65 6.38
C PRO A 163 46.46 -28.12 7.35
N ALA A 164 46.43 -28.62 8.58
CA ALA A 164 45.55 -28.15 9.62
C ALA A 164 45.73 -26.66 9.96
N LEU A 165 47.00 -26.17 10.02
CA LEU A 165 47.30 -24.77 10.27
C LEU A 165 46.94 -23.91 9.07
N GLN A 166 47.13 -24.38 7.84
CA GLN A 166 46.68 -23.70 6.62
C GLN A 166 45.17 -23.50 6.63
N GLN A 167 44.42 -24.57 6.93
CA GLN A 167 42.97 -24.50 7.01
C GLN A 167 42.49 -23.56 8.12
N GLN A 168 43.13 -23.56 9.28
CA GLN A 168 42.84 -22.62 10.36
C GLN A 168 43.03 -21.15 9.93
N ILE A 169 44.12 -20.85 9.23
CA ILE A 169 44.43 -19.52 8.70
C ILE A 169 43.36 -19.08 7.71
N GLU A 170 42.93 -19.94 6.76
CA GLU A 170 41.89 -19.59 5.79
C GLU A 170 40.53 -19.37 6.46
N THR A 171 40.16 -20.21 7.43
CA THR A 171 38.96 -20.01 8.23
C THR A 171 39.01 -18.68 8.98
N GLN A 172 40.12 -18.38 9.62
CA GLN A 172 40.29 -17.14 10.38
C GLN A 172 40.28 -15.90 9.49
N ARG A 173 40.88 -15.94 8.30
CA ARG A 173 40.79 -14.88 7.29
C ARG A 173 39.32 -14.59 6.91
N THR A 174 38.56 -15.65 6.70
CA THR A 174 37.13 -15.55 6.37
C THR A 174 36.36 -14.88 7.51
N VAL A 175 36.65 -15.21 8.76
CA VAL A 175 35.98 -14.57 9.93
C VAL A 175 36.33 -13.09 9.98
N VAL A 176 37.60 -12.74 9.86
CA VAL A 176 38.08 -11.33 9.84
C VAL A 176 37.41 -10.55 8.71
N ALA A 177 37.37 -11.11 7.50
CA ALA A 177 36.73 -10.45 6.36
C ALA A 177 35.25 -10.18 6.62
N LYS A 178 34.49 -11.18 7.07
CA LYS A 178 33.06 -11.02 7.41
C LYS A 178 32.81 -9.97 8.48
N GLN A 179 33.65 -9.88 9.50
CA GLN A 179 33.50 -8.85 10.54
C GLN A 179 33.79 -7.44 10.00
N LYS A 180 34.79 -7.28 9.11
CA LYS A 180 35.04 -6.02 8.42
C LYS A 180 33.85 -5.59 7.56
N ASP A 181 33.29 -6.51 6.77
CA ASP A 181 32.12 -6.24 5.94
C ASP A 181 30.90 -5.86 6.78
N PHE A 182 30.71 -6.53 7.93
CA PHE A 182 29.63 -6.18 8.86
C PHE A 182 29.81 -4.75 9.40
N ILE A 183 31.01 -4.37 9.83
CA ILE A 183 31.26 -3.00 10.33
C ILE A 183 30.99 -1.96 9.24
N ILE A 184 31.46 -2.19 8.01
CA ILE A 184 31.20 -1.30 6.87
C ILE A 184 29.69 -1.18 6.61
N GLY A 185 28.96 -2.30 6.62
CA GLY A 185 27.52 -2.32 6.45
C GLY A 185 26.80 -1.51 7.52
N LYS A 186 27.18 -1.67 8.79
CA LYS A 186 26.60 -0.94 9.92
C LYS A 186 26.91 0.56 9.90
N GLN A 187 28.10 0.94 9.49
CA GLN A 187 28.45 2.35 9.32
C GLN A 187 27.65 3.01 8.21
N LYS A 188 27.40 2.29 7.12
CA LYS A 188 26.52 2.75 6.05
C LYS A 188 25.08 2.90 6.55
N GLU A 189 24.53 1.87 7.24
CA GLU A 189 23.20 1.91 7.85
C GLU A 189 23.04 3.10 8.79
N ARG A 190 24.07 3.38 9.60
CA ARG A 190 24.10 4.54 10.48
C ARG A 190 24.03 5.87 9.73
N ALA A 191 24.80 6.01 8.64
CA ALA A 191 24.80 7.23 7.84
C ALA A 191 23.43 7.47 7.18
N GLU A 192 22.81 6.42 6.62
CA GLU A 192 21.47 6.47 6.04
C GLU A 192 20.42 6.78 7.12
N THR A 193 20.57 6.25 8.32
CA THR A 193 19.70 6.51 9.46
C THR A 193 19.77 7.95 9.93
N VAL A 194 20.97 8.53 9.98
CA VAL A 194 21.15 9.96 10.32
C VAL A 194 20.42 10.85 9.32
N GLN A 195 20.52 10.56 8.02
CA GLN A 195 19.81 11.32 7.01
C GLN A 195 18.29 11.19 7.17
N ARG A 196 17.81 9.97 7.32
CA ARG A 196 16.36 9.74 7.56
C ARG A 196 15.85 10.47 8.80
N PHE A 197 16.61 10.49 9.89
CA PHE A 197 16.23 11.21 11.11
C PHE A 197 16.22 12.72 10.93
N SER A 198 17.13 13.25 10.13
CA SER A 198 17.11 14.67 9.75
C SER A 198 15.84 15.04 9.01
N ASP A 199 15.43 14.22 8.04
CA ASP A 199 14.22 14.44 7.24
C ASP A 199 12.96 14.28 8.10
N GLU A 200 12.93 13.27 8.99
CA GLU A 200 11.83 13.04 9.94
C GLU A 200 11.67 14.20 10.92
N LEU A 201 12.76 14.73 11.44
CA LEU A 201 12.74 15.87 12.35
C LEU A 201 12.23 17.15 11.65
N ALA A 202 12.65 17.38 10.41
CA ALA A 202 12.16 18.49 9.61
C ALA A 202 10.64 18.35 9.38
N HIS A 203 10.18 17.16 8.98
CA HIS A 203 8.77 16.88 8.80
C HIS A 203 7.94 17.06 10.10
N TYR A 204 8.45 16.56 11.22
CA TYR A 204 7.81 16.75 12.53
C TYR A 204 7.63 18.23 12.87
N ARG A 205 8.65 19.07 12.62
CA ARG A 205 8.56 20.53 12.84
C ARG A 205 7.48 21.18 11.99
N ASP A 206 7.38 20.76 10.71
CA ASP A 206 6.35 21.26 9.80
C ASP A 206 4.95 20.89 10.28
N LEU A 207 4.75 19.65 10.73
CA LEU A 207 3.47 19.19 11.30
C LEU A 207 3.09 20.00 12.55
N ARG A 208 4.04 20.25 13.45
CA ARG A 208 3.81 21.05 14.64
C ARG A 208 3.47 22.50 14.32
N ALA A 209 4.19 23.10 13.38
CA ALA A 209 3.89 24.45 12.92
C ALA A 209 2.50 24.56 12.29
N ALA A 210 2.05 23.54 11.56
CA ALA A 210 0.71 23.49 10.99
C ALA A 210 -0.40 23.38 12.07
N GLN A 211 -0.13 22.68 13.18
CA GLN A 211 -1.07 22.59 14.31
C GLN A 211 -1.27 23.92 15.05
N THR A 212 -0.19 24.73 15.18
CA THR A 212 -0.24 26.01 15.90
C THR A 212 -0.87 27.15 15.10
N ARG A 213 -1.06 26.95 13.78
CA ARG A 213 -1.71 27.94 12.89
C ARG A 213 -3.23 27.78 12.78
N LYS A 214 -3.79 26.72 13.36
CA LYS A 214 -5.24 26.44 13.42
C LYS A 214 -5.84 26.96 14.71
#